data_b31dc24296ac6c146f76526dfa1cd8bc
#
_entry.id   b31dc24296ac6c146f76526dfa1cd8bc
#
_cell.length_a   1.000
_cell.length_b   1.000
_cell.length_c   1.000
_cell.angle_alpha   90.00
_cell.angle_beta   90.00
_cell.angle_gamma   90.00
#
_symmetry.space_group_name_H-M   'P 1'
#
loop_
_entity.id
_entity.type
_entity.pdbx_description
1 polymer ?
#
loop_
_entity_poly.entity_id
_entity_poly.type
_entity_poly.pdbx_seq_one_letter_code
_entity_poly.pdbx_strand_id
1 'polypeptide(L)'
;MSAISLFQDSNVFEILDQDFIKWISTIKTDYIGRETMFLGHARLFSAIFCFIYLSGRAYNILAGDSNWEIMPLLRPFGIGLIILNWTAFVSLINAPFDSMENTVQNRFDTALTLASTRLTEREKLHSEYALMLIEKSDEIENYQKTKDDDKESMTIMGFDMSAISDKIAGLGILIMSKFNNLLESLILSLGQAFFRICFYLILFLEIFFKYILVVLGPLAFAFSILSQFRDSGVQWIGRFISISFFPIL
;
A
#
# COMPACT_ATOMS: atom_id res chain seq x y z
N MET A 1 23.83 11.60 -17.99
CA MET A 1 22.79 11.44 -16.98
C MET A 1 23.03 10.11 -16.30
N SER A 2 23.46 10.11 -15.03
CA SER A 2 23.75 8.88 -14.32
C SER A 2 22.43 8.23 -13.88
N ALA A 3 22.36 6.89 -13.90
CA ALA A 3 21.19 6.12 -13.44
C ALA A 3 20.74 6.53 -12.02
N ILE A 4 21.64 7.09 -11.22
CA ILE A 4 21.41 7.56 -9.86
C ILE A 4 20.50 8.81 -9.83
N SER A 5 20.57 9.71 -10.84
CA SER A 5 19.70 10.89 -10.90
C SER A 5 18.24 10.53 -11.19
N LEU A 6 17.97 9.40 -11.81
CA LEU A 6 16.61 8.90 -12.07
C LEU A 6 15.91 8.39 -10.78
N PHE A 7 16.69 7.89 -9.81
CA PHE A 7 16.14 7.46 -8.51
C PHE A 7 15.99 8.60 -7.50
N GLN A 8 16.67 9.72 -7.73
CA GLN A 8 16.59 10.91 -6.90
C GLN A 8 15.47 11.89 -7.34
N ASP A 9 14.88 11.66 -8.53
CA ASP A 9 13.75 12.44 -9.00
C ASP A 9 12.48 12.00 -8.23
N SER A 10 12.16 12.74 -7.16
CA SER A 10 10.91 12.60 -6.40
C SER A 10 9.68 12.61 -7.33
N ASN A 11 9.78 13.26 -8.47
CA ASN A 11 8.74 13.35 -9.50
C ASN A 11 8.43 12.00 -10.15
N VAL A 12 9.41 11.10 -10.35
CA VAL A 12 9.17 9.79 -10.99
C VAL A 12 8.33 8.89 -10.07
N PHE A 13 8.63 8.88 -8.78
CA PHE A 13 7.85 8.11 -7.81
C PHE A 13 6.46 8.71 -7.60
N GLU A 14 6.32 10.03 -7.60
CA GLU A 14 5.03 10.72 -7.49
C GLU A 14 4.12 10.43 -8.69
N ILE A 15 4.67 10.42 -9.91
CA ILE A 15 3.92 10.07 -11.13
C ILE A 15 3.47 8.59 -11.06
N LEU A 16 4.36 7.68 -10.67
CA LEU A 16 4.01 6.26 -10.52
C LEU A 16 2.93 6.05 -9.46
N ASP A 17 3.00 6.78 -8.34
CA ASP A 17 2.01 6.71 -7.27
C ASP A 17 0.64 7.20 -7.76
N GLN A 18 0.58 8.33 -8.46
CA GLN A 18 -0.65 8.88 -9.01
C GLN A 18 -1.27 7.98 -10.08
N ASP A 19 -0.47 7.44 -10.98
CA ASP A 19 -0.94 6.54 -12.03
C ASP A 19 -1.45 5.22 -11.45
N PHE A 20 -0.77 4.69 -10.42
CA PHE A 20 -1.20 3.47 -9.75
C PHE A 20 -2.51 3.67 -8.97
N ILE A 21 -2.65 4.75 -8.22
CA ILE A 21 -3.88 5.10 -7.49
C ILE A 21 -5.04 5.30 -8.48
N LYS A 22 -4.80 5.97 -9.60
CA LYS A 22 -5.78 6.16 -10.65
C LYS A 22 -6.19 4.83 -11.30
N TRP A 23 -5.24 3.95 -11.55
CA TRP A 23 -5.52 2.61 -12.07
C TRP A 23 -6.34 1.77 -11.06
N ILE A 24 -6.00 1.81 -9.78
CA ILE A 24 -6.76 1.20 -8.70
C ILE A 24 -8.20 1.74 -8.65
N SER A 25 -8.38 3.06 -8.69
CA SER A 25 -9.71 3.67 -8.68
C SER A 25 -10.53 3.28 -9.91
N THR A 26 -9.89 3.13 -11.07
CA THR A 26 -10.53 2.65 -12.29
C THR A 26 -11.00 1.20 -12.14
N ILE A 27 -10.17 0.33 -11.57
CA ILE A 27 -10.58 -1.05 -11.28
C ILE A 27 -11.76 -1.07 -10.29
N LYS A 28 -11.72 -0.23 -9.23
CA LYS A 28 -12.83 -0.12 -8.28
C LYS A 28 -14.15 0.29 -8.93
N THR A 29 -14.11 1.20 -9.88
CA THR A 29 -15.33 1.60 -10.62
C THR A 29 -15.77 0.53 -11.61
N ASP A 30 -14.84 -0.16 -12.24
CA ASP A 30 -15.11 -1.21 -13.23
C ASP A 30 -15.73 -2.46 -12.61
N TYR A 31 -15.33 -2.87 -11.38
CA TYR A 31 -15.90 -4.07 -10.78
C TYR A 31 -17.38 -3.87 -10.37
N ILE A 32 -17.76 -2.65 -9.98
CA ILE A 32 -19.14 -2.29 -9.69
C ILE A 32 -20.02 -2.47 -10.95
N GLY A 33 -19.48 -2.20 -12.14
CA GLY A 33 -20.18 -2.41 -13.42
C GLY A 33 -20.24 -3.89 -13.87
N ARG A 34 -19.24 -4.68 -13.54
CA ARG A 34 -19.11 -6.10 -13.95
C ARG A 34 -19.81 -7.09 -13.01
N GLU A 35 -20.23 -6.67 -11.82
CA GLU A 35 -21.01 -7.51 -10.90
C GLU A 35 -22.29 -8.05 -11.53
N THR A 36 -22.82 -7.35 -12.55
CA THR A 36 -24.03 -7.72 -13.28
C THR A 36 -23.89 -9.01 -14.08
N MET A 37 -22.66 -9.48 -14.35
CA MET A 37 -22.39 -10.64 -15.20
C MET A 37 -23.04 -11.93 -14.65
N PHE A 38 -22.94 -12.16 -13.35
CA PHE A 38 -23.54 -13.33 -12.70
C PHE A 38 -24.89 -13.02 -12.02
N LEU A 39 -25.27 -11.76 -11.96
CA LEU A 39 -26.48 -11.33 -11.25
C LEU A 39 -27.76 -11.92 -11.87
N GLY A 40 -27.83 -12.01 -13.21
CA GLY A 40 -28.94 -12.65 -13.92
C GLY A 40 -29.08 -14.14 -13.56
N HIS A 41 -27.97 -14.85 -13.54
CA HIS A 41 -27.95 -16.28 -13.15
C HIS A 41 -28.27 -16.46 -11.66
N ALA A 42 -27.74 -15.59 -10.79
CA ALA A 42 -28.04 -15.64 -9.37
C ALA A 42 -29.52 -15.38 -9.07
N ARG A 43 -30.17 -14.46 -9.79
CA ARG A 43 -31.63 -14.23 -9.70
C ARG A 43 -32.43 -15.44 -10.10
N LEU A 44 -32.03 -16.11 -11.19
CA LEU A 44 -32.67 -17.35 -11.65
C LEU A 44 -32.52 -18.45 -10.60
N PHE A 45 -31.31 -18.72 -10.10
CA PHE A 45 -31.06 -19.70 -9.05
C PHE A 45 -31.83 -19.36 -7.77
N SER A 46 -31.84 -18.10 -7.37
CA SER A 46 -32.60 -17.63 -6.20
C SER A 46 -34.09 -17.94 -6.35
N ALA A 47 -34.69 -17.68 -7.51
CA ALA A 47 -36.09 -17.98 -7.77
C ALA A 47 -36.38 -19.48 -7.68
N ILE A 48 -35.53 -20.33 -8.32
CA ILE A 48 -35.66 -21.79 -8.27
C ILE A 48 -35.53 -22.31 -6.83
N PHE A 49 -34.50 -21.88 -6.10
CA PHE A 49 -34.28 -22.30 -4.72
C PHE A 49 -35.36 -21.82 -3.77
N CYS A 50 -35.87 -20.61 -3.97
CA CYS A 50 -37.03 -20.09 -3.25
C CYS A 50 -38.27 -20.97 -3.47
N PHE A 51 -38.53 -21.34 -4.73
CA PHE A 51 -39.65 -22.22 -5.07
C PHE A 51 -39.51 -23.61 -4.42
N ILE A 52 -38.33 -24.22 -4.51
CA ILE A 52 -38.04 -25.53 -3.88
C ILE A 52 -38.23 -25.43 -2.35
N TYR A 53 -37.66 -24.42 -1.73
CA TYR A 53 -37.77 -24.20 -0.28
C TYR A 53 -39.23 -24.02 0.16
N LEU A 54 -39.98 -23.15 -0.54
CA LEU A 54 -41.39 -22.88 -0.23
C LEU A 54 -42.28 -24.10 -0.46
N SER A 55 -42.02 -24.87 -1.56
CA SER A 55 -42.77 -26.11 -1.85
C SER A 55 -42.54 -27.15 -0.78
N GLY A 56 -41.29 -27.38 -0.35
CA GLY A 56 -40.96 -28.29 0.73
C GLY A 56 -41.60 -27.87 2.07
N ARG A 57 -41.63 -26.57 2.36
CA ARG A 57 -42.26 -26.05 3.58
C ARG A 57 -43.78 -26.22 3.53
N ALA A 58 -44.39 -25.89 2.40
CA ALA A 58 -45.82 -26.07 2.19
C ALA A 58 -46.21 -27.53 2.35
N TYR A 59 -45.44 -28.48 1.79
CA TYR A 59 -45.67 -29.92 1.95
C TYR A 59 -45.66 -30.33 3.42
N ASN A 60 -44.65 -29.89 4.21
CA ASN A 60 -44.54 -30.22 5.65
C ASN A 60 -45.72 -29.67 6.47
N ILE A 61 -46.24 -28.49 6.08
CA ILE A 61 -47.43 -27.92 6.73
C ILE A 61 -48.68 -28.74 6.41
N LEU A 62 -48.85 -29.12 5.13
CA LEU A 62 -49.97 -29.94 4.68
C LEU A 62 -49.93 -31.40 5.26
N ALA A 63 -48.74 -31.93 5.46
CA ALA A 63 -48.53 -33.24 6.10
C ALA A 63 -48.76 -33.20 7.62
N GLY A 64 -48.94 -32.04 8.22
CA GLY A 64 -49.11 -31.87 9.67
C GLY A 64 -47.82 -31.97 10.48
N ASP A 65 -46.66 -32.02 9.83
CA ASP A 65 -45.32 -32.18 10.47
C ASP A 65 -44.79 -30.87 11.03
N SER A 66 -45.38 -29.73 10.68
CA SER A 66 -44.91 -28.41 11.15
C SER A 66 -46.04 -27.42 11.32
N ASN A 67 -45.92 -26.57 12.33
CA ASN A 67 -46.83 -25.45 12.56
C ASN A 67 -46.65 -24.38 11.50
N TRP A 68 -47.72 -23.61 11.28
CA TRP A 68 -47.69 -22.48 10.38
C TRP A 68 -46.90 -21.32 11.01
N GLU A 69 -45.62 -21.21 10.70
CA GLU A 69 -44.70 -20.15 11.12
C GLU A 69 -44.35 -19.27 9.93
N ILE A 70 -44.56 -17.95 10.06
CA ILE A 70 -44.29 -16.97 8.99
C ILE A 70 -42.79 -16.65 8.92
N MET A 71 -42.08 -16.66 10.08
CA MET A 71 -40.68 -16.24 10.17
C MET A 71 -39.72 -17.04 9.23
N PRO A 72 -39.80 -18.37 9.13
CA PRO A 72 -38.98 -19.11 8.19
C PRO A 72 -39.27 -18.80 6.71
N LEU A 73 -40.50 -18.37 6.38
CA LEU A 73 -40.89 -18.00 5.03
C LEU A 73 -40.31 -16.65 4.59
N LEU A 74 -40.12 -15.72 5.53
CA LEU A 74 -39.57 -14.38 5.22
C LEU A 74 -38.08 -14.44 4.79
N ARG A 75 -37.35 -15.46 5.21
CA ARG A 75 -35.93 -15.59 4.92
C ARG A 75 -35.60 -15.65 3.42
N PRO A 76 -36.18 -16.54 2.61
CA PRO A 76 -35.89 -16.58 1.17
C PRO A 76 -36.28 -15.28 0.45
N PHE A 77 -37.33 -14.59 0.91
CA PHE A 77 -37.70 -13.28 0.38
C PHE A 77 -36.67 -12.21 0.72
N GLY A 78 -36.18 -12.19 1.95
CA GLY A 78 -35.12 -11.25 2.36
C GLY A 78 -33.82 -11.44 1.54
N ILE A 79 -33.42 -12.68 1.32
CA ILE A 79 -32.26 -13.02 0.48
C ILE A 79 -32.50 -12.60 -0.97
N GLY A 80 -33.70 -12.89 -1.51
CA GLY A 80 -34.10 -12.47 -2.86
C GLY A 80 -34.03 -10.96 -3.04
N LEU A 81 -34.48 -10.18 -2.03
CA LEU A 81 -34.42 -8.73 -2.04
C LEU A 81 -32.98 -8.20 -2.03
N ILE A 82 -32.07 -8.83 -1.28
CA ILE A 82 -30.64 -8.52 -1.32
C ILE A 82 -30.09 -8.76 -2.72
N ILE A 83 -30.37 -9.90 -3.34
CA ILE A 83 -29.89 -10.22 -4.70
C ILE A 83 -30.48 -9.25 -5.75
N LEU A 84 -31.74 -8.82 -5.59
CA LEU A 84 -32.36 -7.85 -6.49
C LEU A 84 -31.65 -6.48 -6.41
N ASN A 85 -31.25 -6.07 -5.22
CA ASN A 85 -30.60 -4.78 -4.96
C ASN A 85 -29.11 -4.98 -4.63
N TRP A 86 -28.43 -5.91 -5.32
CA TRP A 86 -27.06 -6.32 -5.01
C TRP A 86 -26.07 -5.15 -4.96
N THR A 87 -26.11 -4.28 -5.96
CA THR A 87 -25.22 -3.10 -6.04
C THR A 87 -25.37 -2.20 -4.82
N ALA A 88 -26.62 -1.89 -4.43
CA ALA A 88 -26.89 -1.07 -3.26
C ALA A 88 -26.43 -1.77 -1.96
N PHE A 89 -26.60 -3.08 -1.86
CA PHE A 89 -26.17 -3.88 -0.72
C PHE A 89 -24.64 -3.88 -0.56
N VAL A 90 -23.90 -4.11 -1.66
CA VAL A 90 -22.42 -4.08 -1.66
C VAL A 90 -21.93 -2.67 -1.33
N SER A 91 -22.51 -1.64 -1.93
CA SER A 91 -22.16 -0.24 -1.65
C SER A 91 -22.39 0.13 -0.18
N LEU A 92 -23.47 -0.32 0.42
CA LEU A 92 -23.78 -0.09 1.84
C LEU A 92 -22.74 -0.72 2.76
N ILE A 93 -22.32 -1.96 2.47
CA ILE A 93 -21.31 -2.64 3.27
C ILE A 93 -19.92 -2.02 3.06
N ASN A 94 -19.60 -1.57 1.84
CA ASN A 94 -18.30 -1.00 1.52
C ASN A 94 -18.10 0.43 2.02
N ALA A 95 -19.15 1.21 2.15
CA ALA A 95 -19.10 2.63 2.53
C ALA A 95 -18.23 2.95 3.78
N PRO A 96 -18.32 2.21 4.90
CA PRO A 96 -17.48 2.47 6.06
C PRO A 96 -15.99 2.19 5.77
N PHE A 97 -15.68 1.20 4.93
CA PHE A 97 -14.31 0.80 4.60
C PHE A 97 -13.66 1.79 3.64
N ASP A 98 -14.39 2.33 2.67
CA ASP A 98 -13.89 3.38 1.77
C ASP A 98 -13.45 4.64 2.55
N SER A 99 -14.19 5.02 3.59
CA SER A 99 -13.81 6.12 4.46
C SER A 99 -12.52 5.83 5.25
N MET A 100 -12.36 4.61 5.75
CA MET A 100 -11.15 4.19 6.47
C MET A 100 -9.95 4.09 5.54
N GLU A 101 -10.11 3.56 4.33
CA GLU A 101 -9.06 3.45 3.32
C GLU A 101 -8.51 4.83 2.92
N ASN A 102 -9.38 5.81 2.67
CA ASN A 102 -8.97 7.18 2.41
C ASN A 102 -8.11 7.77 3.56
N THR A 103 -8.46 7.43 4.80
CA THR A 103 -7.67 7.85 5.97
C THR A 103 -6.28 7.19 5.98
N VAL A 104 -6.19 5.92 5.64
CA VAL A 104 -4.92 5.18 5.57
C VAL A 104 -4.04 5.72 4.44
N GLN A 105 -4.61 5.96 3.26
CA GLN A 105 -3.89 6.58 2.13
C GLN A 105 -3.32 7.95 2.51
N ASN A 106 -4.12 8.82 3.12
CA ASN A 106 -3.65 10.13 3.57
C ASN A 106 -2.51 10.04 4.61
N ARG A 107 -2.56 9.05 5.51
CA ARG A 107 -1.48 8.82 6.49
C ARG A 107 -0.22 8.28 5.81
N PHE A 108 -0.37 7.40 4.82
CA PHE A 108 0.74 6.88 4.03
C PHE A 108 1.46 8.02 3.29
N ASP A 109 0.72 8.89 2.59
CA ASP A 109 1.27 10.04 1.87
C ASP A 109 1.97 11.02 2.83
N THR A 110 1.37 11.27 3.99
CA THR A 110 1.99 12.09 5.03
C THR A 110 3.29 11.47 5.55
N ALA A 111 3.33 10.17 5.78
CA ALA A 111 4.52 9.47 6.22
C ALA A 111 5.64 9.48 5.18
N LEU A 112 5.30 9.32 3.90
CA LEU A 112 6.25 9.41 2.79
C LEU A 112 6.83 10.83 2.67
N THR A 113 5.98 11.86 2.76
CA THR A 113 6.40 13.26 2.71
C THR A 113 7.32 13.59 3.88
N LEU A 114 6.98 13.14 5.09
CA LEU A 114 7.82 13.32 6.26
C LEU A 114 9.17 12.61 6.13
N ALA A 115 9.18 11.39 5.59
CA ALA A 115 10.41 10.64 5.35
C ALA A 115 11.31 11.35 4.33
N SER A 116 10.76 11.82 3.21
CA SER A 116 11.50 12.56 2.20
C SER A 116 12.08 13.91 2.73
N THR A 117 11.28 14.64 3.53
CA THR A 117 11.73 15.89 4.16
C THR A 117 12.89 15.64 5.13
N ARG A 118 12.79 14.59 5.96
CA ARG A 118 13.88 14.24 6.88
C ARG A 118 15.15 13.78 6.16
N LEU A 119 15.02 13.14 5.00
CA LEU A 119 16.18 12.77 4.19
C LEU A 119 16.88 14.00 3.62
N THR A 120 16.15 14.97 3.06
CA THR A 120 16.71 16.22 2.56
C THR A 120 17.33 17.08 3.66
N GLU A 121 16.73 17.14 4.83
CA GLU A 121 17.27 17.84 5.99
C GLU A 121 18.59 17.19 6.47
N ARG A 122 18.63 15.88 6.50
CA ARG A 122 19.82 15.12 6.88
C ARG A 122 20.96 15.28 5.85
N GLU A 123 20.65 15.26 4.56
CA GLU A 123 21.61 15.54 3.49
C GLU A 123 22.21 16.94 3.59
N LYS A 124 21.38 17.93 3.92
CA LYS A 124 21.83 19.31 4.19
C LYS A 124 22.77 19.37 5.39
N LEU A 125 22.41 18.73 6.50
CA LEU A 125 23.27 18.66 7.69
C LEU A 125 24.60 17.97 7.41
N HIS A 126 24.59 16.87 6.64
CA HIS A 126 25.83 16.18 6.24
C HIS A 126 26.73 17.05 5.35
N SER A 127 26.15 17.82 4.41
CA SER A 127 26.91 18.74 3.56
C SER A 127 27.53 19.90 4.37
N GLU A 128 26.78 20.42 5.32
CA GLU A 128 27.22 21.49 6.22
C GLU A 128 28.34 20.99 7.16
N TYR A 129 28.19 19.78 7.69
CA TYR A 129 29.24 19.16 8.52
C TYR A 129 30.53 18.87 7.73
N ALA A 130 30.40 18.45 6.47
CA ALA A 130 31.57 18.24 5.60
C ALA A 130 32.29 19.55 5.30
N LEU A 131 31.57 20.66 5.09
CA LEU A 131 32.15 21.98 4.90
C LEU A 131 32.87 22.47 6.16
N MET A 132 32.28 22.30 7.35
CA MET A 132 32.94 22.65 8.62
C MET A 132 34.22 21.87 8.88
N LEU A 133 34.25 20.57 8.49
CA LEU A 133 35.45 19.74 8.60
C LEU A 133 36.58 20.23 7.68
N ILE A 134 36.23 20.70 6.48
CA ILE A 134 37.20 21.25 5.52
C ILE A 134 37.76 22.59 6.08
N GLU A 135 36.90 23.47 6.54
CA GLU A 135 37.28 24.78 7.11
C GLU A 135 38.19 24.59 8.34
N LYS A 136 37.85 23.62 9.21
CA LYS A 136 38.67 23.30 10.37
C LYS A 136 40.01 22.62 10.00
N SER A 137 40.06 21.84 8.92
CA SER A 137 41.33 21.26 8.45
C SER A 137 42.29 22.34 7.90
N ASP A 138 41.73 23.32 7.18
CA ASP A 138 42.49 24.47 6.68
C ASP A 138 43.01 25.35 7.83
N GLU A 139 42.24 25.51 8.90
CA GLU A 139 42.63 26.23 10.11
C GLU A 139 43.77 25.56 10.87
N ILE A 140 43.73 24.21 11.00
CA ILE A 140 44.77 23.40 11.62
C ILE A 140 46.04 23.44 10.77
N GLU A 141 45.95 23.38 9.44
CA GLU A 141 47.08 23.49 8.53
C GLU A 141 47.78 24.88 8.68
N ASN A 142 46.99 25.92 8.81
CA ASN A 142 47.56 27.28 9.06
C ASN A 142 48.22 27.42 10.44
N TYR A 143 47.67 26.75 11.49
CA TYR A 143 48.31 26.72 12.83
C TYR A 143 49.59 25.90 12.85
N GLN A 144 49.71 24.83 12.07
CA GLN A 144 50.94 24.05 11.96
C GLN A 144 52.00 24.80 11.18
N LYS A 145 51.66 25.50 10.09
CA LYS A 145 52.62 26.32 9.33
C LYS A 145 53.25 27.44 10.16
N THR A 146 52.48 28.01 11.12
CA THR A 146 52.98 29.08 12.01
C THR A 146 53.91 28.55 13.11
N LYS A 147 53.88 27.24 13.40
CA LYS A 147 54.72 26.59 14.44
C LYS A 147 55.97 25.89 13.93
N ASP A 148 56.02 25.61 12.63
CA ASP A 148 57.10 24.86 12.00
C ASP A 148 58.17 25.72 11.29
N ASP A 149 58.21 27.01 11.56
CA ASP A 149 59.32 27.89 11.09
C ASP A 149 60.69 27.51 11.66
N ASP A 150 60.75 26.49 12.58
CA ASP A 150 62.02 26.03 13.20
C ASP A 150 62.41 24.55 12.85
N LYS A 151 61.73 23.91 11.90
CA LYS A 151 62.12 22.56 11.46
C LYS A 151 62.39 22.54 9.97
N GLU A 152 63.68 22.21 9.62
CA GLU A 152 64.11 21.93 8.25
C GLU A 152 63.12 20.99 7.56
N SER A 153 62.35 21.53 6.61
CA SER A 153 61.45 20.73 5.73
C SER A 153 62.33 19.85 4.84
N MET A 154 62.10 18.57 4.88
CA MET A 154 62.74 17.60 4.03
C MET A 154 62.19 17.76 2.60
N THR A 155 62.78 18.71 1.89
CA THR A 155 62.44 19.02 0.50
C THR A 155 63.21 18.09 -0.42
N ILE A 156 62.57 17.06 -0.96
CA ILE A 156 63.14 16.23 -2.04
C ILE A 156 62.65 16.79 -3.37
N MET A 157 63.51 17.33 -4.18
CA MET A 157 63.26 17.91 -5.51
C MET A 157 62.30 19.10 -5.56
N GLY A 158 62.26 19.97 -4.55
CA GLY A 158 61.40 21.19 -4.59
C GLY A 158 59.89 20.91 -4.39
N PHE A 159 59.50 19.71 -4.00
CA PHE A 159 58.16 19.35 -3.65
C PHE A 159 58.03 19.12 -2.15
N ASP A 160 57.16 19.82 -1.51
CA ASP A 160 56.85 19.68 -0.08
C ASP A 160 55.95 18.42 0.08
N MET A 161 56.60 17.33 0.51
CA MET A 161 55.98 15.99 0.61
C MET A 161 54.90 15.97 1.73
N SER A 162 55.00 16.86 2.73
CA SER A 162 54.05 16.94 3.82
C SER A 162 52.71 17.56 3.34
N ALA A 163 52.79 18.62 2.57
CA ALA A 163 51.61 19.28 1.98
C ALA A 163 50.84 18.39 0.98
N ILE A 164 51.57 17.51 0.29
CA ILE A 164 50.97 16.52 -0.62
C ILE A 164 50.27 15.42 0.18
N SER A 165 50.89 14.94 1.26
CA SER A 165 50.31 13.91 2.14
C SER A 165 49.02 14.37 2.78
N ASP A 166 48.96 15.61 3.29
CA ASP A 166 47.77 16.19 3.95
C ASP A 166 46.63 16.48 2.97
N LYS A 167 46.96 16.92 1.75
CA LYS A 167 45.96 17.06 0.67
C LYS A 167 45.38 15.71 0.22
N ILE A 168 46.21 14.66 0.14
CA ILE A 168 45.76 13.31 -0.19
C ILE A 168 44.88 12.74 0.93
N ALA A 169 45.24 12.98 2.21
CA ALA A 169 44.43 12.59 3.35
C ALA A 169 43.07 13.33 3.37
N GLY A 170 43.08 14.64 3.13
CA GLY A 170 41.82 15.43 3.01
C GLY A 170 40.92 14.98 1.86
N LEU A 171 41.50 14.70 0.68
CA LEU A 171 40.78 14.14 -0.45
C LEU A 171 40.24 12.74 -0.15
N GLY A 172 40.99 11.91 0.58
CA GLY A 172 40.53 10.58 1.01
C GLY A 172 39.30 10.67 1.92
N ILE A 173 39.29 11.57 2.87
CA ILE A 173 38.16 11.81 3.79
C ILE A 173 36.94 12.31 3.00
N LEU A 174 37.11 13.23 2.06
CA LEU A 174 36.04 13.73 1.20
C LEU A 174 35.42 12.65 0.30
N ILE A 175 36.26 11.82 -0.30
CA ILE A 175 35.82 10.70 -1.15
C ILE A 175 35.08 9.68 -0.30
N MET A 176 35.57 9.33 0.88
CA MET A 176 34.94 8.39 1.80
C MET A 176 33.62 8.92 2.33
N SER A 177 33.55 10.21 2.67
CA SER A 177 32.30 10.86 3.08
C SER A 177 31.26 10.88 1.97
N LYS A 178 31.63 11.24 0.75
CA LYS A 178 30.73 11.19 -0.41
C LYS A 178 30.28 9.76 -0.73
N PHE A 179 31.15 8.78 -0.63
CA PHE A 179 30.84 7.37 -0.85
C PHE A 179 29.86 6.83 0.20
N ASN A 180 30.06 7.15 1.48
CA ASN A 180 29.14 6.79 2.55
C ASN A 180 27.76 7.44 2.35
N ASN A 181 27.70 8.71 1.98
CA ASN A 181 26.45 9.40 1.71
C ASN A 181 25.71 8.79 0.50
N LEU A 182 26.44 8.38 -0.55
CA LEU A 182 25.86 7.68 -1.69
C LEU A 182 25.29 6.31 -1.30
N LEU A 183 26.02 5.54 -0.50
CA LEU A 183 25.55 4.23 -0.02
C LEU A 183 24.32 4.39 0.86
N GLU A 184 24.33 5.34 1.80
CA GLU A 184 23.18 5.61 2.66
C GLU A 184 21.97 6.05 1.85
N SER A 185 22.13 6.95 0.89
CA SER A 185 21.08 7.41 -0.01
C SER A 185 20.50 6.25 -0.84
N LEU A 186 21.33 5.36 -1.35
CA LEU A 186 20.91 4.18 -2.11
C LEU A 186 20.10 3.21 -1.23
N ILE A 187 20.58 2.90 -0.03
CA ILE A 187 19.90 2.00 0.91
C ILE A 187 18.54 2.55 1.30
N LEU A 188 18.45 3.84 1.60
CA LEU A 188 17.20 4.51 1.97
C LEU A 188 16.23 4.56 0.79
N SER A 189 16.70 4.87 -0.42
CA SER A 189 15.89 4.88 -1.64
C SER A 189 15.34 3.48 -1.96
N LEU A 190 16.17 2.44 -1.85
CA LEU A 190 15.75 1.04 -2.02
C LEU A 190 14.71 0.64 -0.97
N GLY A 191 14.94 1.01 0.30
CA GLY A 191 13.99 0.74 1.39
C GLY A 191 12.64 1.40 1.14
N GLN A 192 12.65 2.65 0.69
CA GLN A 192 11.43 3.41 0.36
C GLN A 192 10.69 2.81 -0.84
N ALA A 193 11.42 2.41 -1.89
CA ALA A 193 10.86 1.74 -3.05
C ALA A 193 10.23 0.39 -2.67
N PHE A 194 10.92 -0.41 -1.86
CA PHE A 194 10.42 -1.68 -1.37
C PHE A 194 9.13 -1.51 -0.53
N PHE A 195 9.12 -0.53 0.37
CA PHE A 195 7.94 -0.22 1.18
C PHE A 195 6.73 0.16 0.32
N ARG A 196 6.93 0.99 -0.71
CA ARG A 196 5.88 1.37 -1.67
C ARG A 196 5.34 0.15 -2.43
N ILE A 197 6.22 -0.71 -2.95
CA ILE A 197 5.83 -1.92 -3.67
C ILE A 197 4.99 -2.84 -2.76
N CYS A 198 5.41 -3.05 -1.52
CA CYS A 198 4.65 -3.86 -0.56
C CYS A 198 3.26 -3.25 -0.29
N PHE A 199 3.17 -1.95 -0.10
CA PHE A 199 1.90 -1.26 0.13
C PHE A 199 0.96 -1.41 -1.06
N TYR A 200 1.44 -1.17 -2.29
CA TYR A 200 0.64 -1.32 -3.49
C TYR A 200 0.20 -2.77 -3.75
N LEU A 201 1.05 -3.73 -3.41
CA LEU A 201 0.71 -5.14 -3.52
C LEU A 201 -0.44 -5.50 -2.56
N ILE A 202 -0.43 -4.97 -1.35
CA ILE A 202 -1.52 -5.16 -0.38
C ILE A 202 -2.84 -4.58 -0.91
N LEU A 203 -2.83 -3.34 -1.42
CA LEU A 203 -4.01 -2.72 -2.03
C LEU A 203 -4.53 -3.50 -3.25
N PHE A 204 -3.61 -3.97 -4.09
CA PHE A 204 -3.97 -4.79 -5.25
C PHE A 204 -4.65 -6.10 -4.84
N LEU A 205 -4.09 -6.81 -3.86
CA LEU A 205 -4.66 -8.06 -3.35
C LEU A 205 -6.06 -7.84 -2.74
N GLU A 206 -6.23 -6.77 -1.99
CA GLU A 206 -7.53 -6.41 -1.44
C GLU A 206 -8.58 -6.25 -2.54
N ILE A 207 -8.30 -5.42 -3.54
CA ILE A 207 -9.23 -5.16 -4.63
C ILE A 207 -9.51 -6.43 -5.42
N PHE A 208 -8.49 -7.25 -5.68
CA PHE A 208 -8.64 -8.50 -6.41
C PHE A 208 -9.57 -9.48 -5.68
N PHE A 209 -9.38 -9.66 -4.38
CA PHE A 209 -10.24 -10.55 -3.59
C PHE A 209 -11.66 -9.97 -3.40
N LYS A 210 -11.78 -8.65 -3.20
CA LYS A 210 -13.10 -7.99 -3.17
C LYS A 210 -13.85 -8.18 -4.49
N TYR A 211 -13.16 -8.03 -5.63
CA TYR A 211 -13.75 -8.24 -6.94
C TYR A 211 -14.34 -9.66 -7.06
N ILE A 212 -13.56 -10.69 -6.71
CA ILE A 212 -14.05 -12.08 -6.75
C ILE A 212 -15.28 -12.25 -5.84
N LEU A 213 -15.23 -11.72 -4.62
CA LEU A 213 -16.34 -11.81 -3.68
C LEU A 213 -17.60 -11.10 -4.18
N VAL A 214 -17.48 -9.90 -4.74
CA VAL A 214 -18.61 -9.12 -5.26
C VAL A 214 -19.26 -9.84 -6.44
N VAL A 215 -18.45 -10.40 -7.35
CA VAL A 215 -18.94 -11.12 -8.54
C VAL A 215 -19.61 -12.43 -8.16
N LEU A 216 -19.07 -13.20 -7.23
CA LEU A 216 -19.61 -14.49 -6.80
C LEU A 216 -20.62 -14.38 -5.65
N GLY A 217 -20.70 -13.21 -5.02
CA GLY A 217 -21.59 -12.99 -3.87
C GLY A 217 -23.05 -13.30 -4.13
N PRO A 218 -23.67 -12.82 -5.23
CA PRO A 218 -25.06 -13.12 -5.52
C PRO A 218 -25.36 -14.64 -5.58
N LEU A 219 -24.42 -15.42 -6.07
CA LEU A 219 -24.53 -16.90 -6.10
C LEU A 219 -24.45 -17.48 -4.68
N ALA A 220 -23.52 -17.00 -3.85
CA ALA A 220 -23.39 -17.44 -2.46
C ALA A 220 -24.67 -17.16 -1.66
N PHE A 221 -25.30 -16.01 -1.89
CA PHE A 221 -26.58 -15.67 -1.29
C PHE A 221 -27.73 -16.51 -1.84
N ALA A 222 -27.77 -16.80 -3.15
CA ALA A 222 -28.76 -17.68 -3.74
C ALA A 222 -28.71 -19.07 -3.11
N PHE A 223 -27.51 -19.65 -2.96
CA PHE A 223 -27.33 -20.95 -2.30
C PHE A 223 -27.74 -20.93 -0.82
N SER A 224 -27.62 -19.78 -0.12
CA SER A 224 -27.99 -19.68 1.28
C SER A 224 -29.50 -19.82 1.55
N ILE A 225 -30.34 -19.81 0.50
CA ILE A 225 -31.76 -20.10 0.59
C ILE A 225 -31.99 -21.57 0.99
N LEU A 226 -31.14 -22.47 0.49
CA LEU A 226 -31.21 -23.89 0.82
C LEU A 226 -30.76 -24.12 2.27
N SER A 227 -31.47 -25.00 2.98
CA SER A 227 -31.17 -25.32 4.38
C SER A 227 -29.75 -25.85 4.60
N GLN A 228 -29.21 -26.58 3.64
CA GLN A 228 -27.87 -27.18 3.67
C GLN A 228 -26.74 -26.14 3.59
N PHE A 229 -26.98 -25.00 2.91
CA PHE A 229 -26.02 -23.92 2.69
C PHE A 229 -26.38 -22.63 3.44
N ARG A 230 -27.13 -22.81 4.52
CA ARG A 230 -27.73 -21.69 5.28
C ARG A 230 -26.76 -20.60 5.66
N ASP A 231 -25.52 -20.94 5.98
CA ASP A 231 -24.52 -20.01 6.51
C ASP A 231 -23.63 -19.39 5.42
N SER A 232 -23.83 -19.80 4.15
CA SER A 232 -23.00 -19.33 3.03
C SER A 232 -23.04 -17.79 2.86
N GLY A 233 -24.21 -17.16 3.00
CA GLY A 233 -24.33 -15.70 2.94
C GLY A 233 -23.63 -14.99 4.10
N VAL A 234 -23.78 -15.52 5.32
CA VAL A 234 -23.11 -14.94 6.51
C VAL A 234 -21.59 -15.09 6.42
N GLN A 235 -21.11 -16.26 5.99
CA GLN A 235 -19.68 -16.50 5.76
C GLN A 235 -19.13 -15.57 4.67
N TRP A 236 -19.92 -15.30 3.61
CA TRP A 236 -19.53 -14.34 2.59
C TRP A 236 -19.35 -12.94 3.18
N ILE A 237 -20.30 -12.46 3.98
CA ILE A 237 -20.18 -11.15 4.66
C ILE A 237 -18.93 -11.12 5.53
N GLY A 238 -18.68 -12.15 6.33
CA GLY A 238 -17.51 -12.24 7.19
C GLY A 238 -16.20 -12.16 6.40
N ARG A 239 -16.10 -12.88 5.28
CA ARG A 239 -14.93 -12.83 4.38
C ARG A 239 -14.78 -11.45 3.73
N PHE A 240 -15.88 -10.84 3.29
CA PHE A 240 -15.84 -9.52 2.69
C PHE A 240 -15.32 -8.47 3.68
N ILE A 241 -15.82 -8.48 4.91
CA ILE A 241 -15.36 -7.62 5.99
C ILE A 241 -13.88 -7.86 6.29
N SER A 242 -13.46 -9.13 6.42
CA SER A 242 -12.06 -9.48 6.71
C SER A 242 -11.10 -8.96 5.65
N ILE A 243 -11.47 -9.08 4.36
CA ILE A 243 -10.63 -8.56 3.26
C ILE A 243 -10.62 -7.04 3.26
N SER A 244 -11.73 -6.39 3.59
CA SER A 244 -11.82 -4.93 3.66
C SER A 244 -10.95 -4.32 4.77
N PHE A 245 -10.57 -5.09 5.79
CA PHE A 245 -9.61 -4.67 6.80
C PHE A 245 -8.14 -4.84 6.39
N PHE A 246 -7.85 -5.52 5.29
CA PHE A 246 -6.48 -5.82 4.87
C PHE A 246 -5.58 -4.59 4.71
N PRO A 247 -6.02 -3.47 4.09
CA PRO A 247 -5.20 -2.27 3.97
C PRO A 247 -5.12 -1.44 5.25
N ILE A 248 -5.94 -1.75 6.26
CA ILE A 248 -6.02 -0.98 7.51
C ILE A 248 -5.07 -1.54 8.58
N LEU A 249 -4.72 -2.82 8.47
CA LEU A 249 -3.78 -3.52 9.35
C LEU A 249 -2.32 -3.23 8.98
#